data_b5435adc27b1d4e9c43cca89cca75ad3
#
_entry.id   b5435adc27b1d4e9c43cca89cca75ad3
#
_cell.length_a   1.000
_cell.length_b   1.000
_cell.length_c   1.000
_cell.angle_alpha   90.00
_cell.angle_beta   90.00
_cell.angle_gamma   90.00
#
_symmetry.space_group_name_H-M   'P 1'
#
loop_
_entity.id
_entity.type
_entity.pdbx_description
1 polymer ?
#
loop_
_entity_poly.entity_id
_entity_poly.type
_entity_poly.pdbx_seq_one_letter_code
_entity_poly.pdbx_strand_id
1 'polypeptide(L)'
;MQNTAKKILIADSNDAFRGSLRAFIQEMGHEVFEAATGQEAIEKACSIHPQLIMMDVRLAGMTGDEVTARLKRNQSTRNIPVVINAAWTMACNVEERIHRALNAGAEEILYKPFHLPMLRAVLRTYLLA
;
A
#
# COMPACT_ATOMS: atom_id res chain seq x y z
N MET A 1 -1.81 28.09 2.07
CA MET A 1 -1.91 27.46 1.73
C MET A 1 -2.38 26.48 0.95
N GLN A 2 -1.94 25.81 0.38
CA GLN A 2 -2.42 24.92 -0.42
C GLN A 2 -2.46 23.64 0.13
N ASN A 3 -3.53 23.03 0.32
CA ASN A 3 -3.66 21.71 0.80
C ASN A 3 -3.93 20.85 -0.38
N THR A 4 -2.92 20.38 -0.98
CA THR A 4 -3.04 19.60 -2.18
C THR A 4 -3.39 18.15 -1.86
N ALA A 5 -4.50 17.68 -2.40
CA ALA A 5 -4.89 16.29 -2.25
C ALA A 5 -3.88 15.38 -2.95
N LYS A 6 -3.53 14.30 -2.32
CA LYS A 6 -2.62 13.30 -2.87
C LYS A 6 -3.41 12.08 -3.32
N LYS A 7 -2.85 11.35 -4.27
CA LYS A 7 -3.46 10.12 -4.76
C LYS A 7 -2.83 8.94 -4.06
N ILE A 8 -3.65 8.10 -3.48
CA ILE A 8 -3.19 6.93 -2.75
C ILE A 8 -3.88 5.70 -3.32
N LEU A 9 -3.11 4.67 -3.61
CA LEU A 9 -3.65 3.40 -4.08
C LEU A 9 -3.62 2.42 -2.91
N ILE A 10 -4.77 1.80 -2.62
CA ILE A 10 -4.88 0.78 -1.59
C ILE A 10 -5.16 -0.54 -2.28
N ALA A 11 -4.29 -1.52 -2.09
CA ALA A 11 -4.46 -2.84 -2.67
C ALA A 11 -4.66 -3.84 -1.54
N ASP A 12 -5.84 -4.45 -1.46
CA ASP A 12 -6.17 -5.39 -0.41
C ASP A 12 -7.34 -6.25 -0.89
N SER A 13 -7.26 -7.55 -0.68
CA SER A 13 -8.33 -8.46 -1.09
C SER A 13 -9.52 -8.43 -0.14
N ASN A 14 -9.35 -7.89 1.07
CA ASN A 14 -10.43 -7.79 2.04
C ASN A 14 -11.20 -6.50 1.80
N ASP A 15 -12.43 -6.63 1.28
CA ASP A 15 -13.23 -5.47 0.91
C ASP A 15 -13.57 -4.57 2.10
N ALA A 16 -13.87 -5.16 3.25
CA ALA A 16 -14.24 -4.40 4.43
C ALA A 16 -13.05 -3.57 4.95
N PHE A 17 -11.89 -4.18 5.05
CA PHE A 17 -10.70 -3.48 5.49
C PHE A 17 -10.33 -2.37 4.51
N ARG A 18 -10.33 -2.69 3.21
CA ARG A 18 -10.00 -1.74 2.17
C ARG A 18 -10.94 -0.54 2.21
N GLY A 19 -12.24 -0.79 2.38
CA GLY A 19 -13.23 0.28 2.46
C GLY A 19 -13.07 1.15 3.68
N SER A 20 -12.74 0.57 4.84
CA SER A 20 -12.50 1.34 6.05
C SER A 20 -11.28 2.23 5.92
N LEU A 21 -10.21 1.69 5.37
CA LEU A 21 -8.98 2.45 5.16
C LEU A 21 -9.23 3.60 4.17
N ARG A 22 -9.96 3.31 3.09
CA ARG A 22 -10.33 4.34 2.12
C ARG A 22 -11.07 5.48 2.78
N ALA A 23 -12.10 5.16 3.57
CA ALA A 23 -12.92 6.19 4.20
C ALA A 23 -12.08 7.09 5.10
N PHE A 24 -11.18 6.49 5.88
CA PHE A 24 -10.33 7.25 6.78
C PHE A 24 -9.41 8.20 6.00
N ILE A 25 -8.80 7.70 4.94
CA ILE A 25 -7.86 8.51 4.16
C ILE A 25 -8.60 9.60 3.38
N GLN A 26 -9.79 9.30 2.88
CA GLN A 26 -10.61 10.29 2.20
C GLN A 26 -11.00 11.43 3.14
N GLU A 27 -11.28 11.12 4.41
CA GLU A 27 -11.58 12.14 5.39
C GLU A 27 -10.42 13.09 5.62
N MET A 28 -9.21 12.63 5.37
CA MET A 28 -8.03 13.48 5.49
C MET A 28 -7.81 14.34 4.25
N GLY A 29 -8.70 14.26 3.26
CA GLY A 29 -8.66 15.11 2.08
C GLY A 29 -7.90 14.53 0.91
N HIS A 30 -7.60 13.23 0.92
CA HIS A 30 -6.85 12.62 -0.17
C HIS A 30 -7.75 11.81 -1.09
N GLU A 31 -7.29 11.62 -2.31
CA GLU A 31 -8.01 10.86 -3.32
C GLU A 31 -7.54 9.40 -3.25
N VAL A 32 -8.47 8.46 -3.13
CA VAL A 32 -8.11 7.05 -2.93
C VAL A 32 -8.59 6.22 -4.12
N PHE A 33 -7.70 5.35 -4.57
CA PHE A 33 -7.99 4.36 -5.61
C PHE A 33 -7.81 2.99 -4.98
N GLU A 34 -8.56 2.01 -5.44
CA GLU A 34 -8.56 0.68 -4.83
C GLU A 34 -8.22 -0.39 -5.83
N ALA A 35 -7.57 -1.44 -5.35
CA ALA A 35 -7.30 -2.64 -6.12
C ALA A 35 -7.55 -3.85 -5.23
N ALA A 36 -8.16 -4.88 -5.77
CA ALA A 36 -8.45 -6.10 -5.02
C ALA A 36 -7.43 -7.21 -5.32
N THR A 37 -6.66 -7.07 -6.38
CA THR A 37 -5.67 -8.08 -6.79
C THR A 37 -4.34 -7.42 -7.09
N GLY A 38 -3.28 -8.23 -7.14
CA GLY A 38 -1.95 -7.73 -7.49
C GLY A 38 -1.88 -7.18 -8.90
N GLN A 39 -2.53 -7.85 -9.85
CA GLN A 39 -2.53 -7.39 -11.23
C GLN A 39 -3.21 -6.03 -11.35
N GLU A 40 -4.34 -5.87 -10.69
CA GLU A 40 -5.06 -4.60 -10.70
C GLU A 40 -4.22 -3.50 -10.06
N ALA A 41 -3.49 -3.83 -9.01
CA ALA A 41 -2.62 -2.85 -8.34
C ALA A 41 -1.53 -2.34 -9.28
N ILE A 42 -0.91 -3.24 -10.04
CA ILE A 42 0.12 -2.87 -10.98
C ILE A 42 -0.45 -1.98 -12.10
N GLU A 43 -1.60 -2.38 -12.64
CA GLU A 43 -2.23 -1.62 -13.71
C GLU A 43 -2.60 -0.21 -13.26
N LYS A 44 -3.19 -0.10 -12.08
CA LYS A 44 -3.58 1.20 -11.56
C LYS A 44 -2.38 2.06 -11.20
N ALA A 45 -1.34 1.47 -10.65
CA ALA A 45 -0.13 2.22 -10.34
C ALA A 45 0.47 2.83 -11.60
N CYS A 46 0.48 2.07 -12.68
CA CYS A 46 1.03 2.55 -13.94
C CYS A 46 0.19 3.64 -14.59
N SER A 47 -1.14 3.58 -14.43
CA SER A 47 -2.02 4.56 -15.09
C SER A 47 -2.26 5.79 -14.23
N ILE A 48 -2.30 5.63 -12.91
CA ILE A 48 -2.67 6.72 -12.00
C ILE A 48 -1.44 7.44 -11.44
N HIS A 49 -0.33 6.74 -11.27
CA HIS A 49 0.88 7.25 -10.63
C HIS A 49 0.59 7.84 -9.25
N PRO A 50 0.10 7.02 -8.31
CA PRO A 50 -0.20 7.52 -6.97
C PRO A 50 1.07 7.95 -6.24
N GLN A 51 0.92 8.79 -5.24
CA GLN A 51 2.04 9.22 -4.40
C GLN A 51 2.41 8.17 -3.34
N LEU A 52 1.52 7.24 -3.08
CA LEU A 52 1.75 6.19 -2.08
C LEU A 52 0.92 4.97 -2.44
N ILE A 53 1.50 3.79 -2.28
CA ILE A 53 0.76 2.54 -2.41
C ILE A 53 0.79 1.84 -1.06
N MET A 54 -0.40 1.52 -0.53
CA MET A 54 -0.54 0.71 0.66
C MET A 54 -1.08 -0.64 0.23
N MET A 55 -0.36 -1.71 0.50
CA MET A 55 -0.65 -2.99 -0.11
C MET A 55 -0.55 -4.12 0.88
N ASP A 56 -1.55 -5.01 0.88
CA ASP A 56 -1.52 -6.21 1.71
C ASP A 56 -0.36 -7.09 1.26
N VAL A 57 0.27 -7.74 2.21
CA VAL A 57 1.35 -8.68 1.91
C VAL A 57 0.80 -9.90 1.15
N ARG A 58 -0.49 -10.20 1.29
CA ARG A 58 -1.14 -11.29 0.55
C ARG A 58 -2.25 -10.73 -0.29
N LEU A 59 -2.08 -10.79 -1.58
CA LEU A 59 -3.12 -10.39 -2.53
C LEU A 59 -3.56 -11.58 -3.35
N ALA A 60 -4.77 -11.52 -3.86
CA ALA A 60 -5.26 -12.57 -4.75
C ALA A 60 -4.41 -12.58 -6.03
N GLY A 61 -3.96 -13.75 -6.41
CA GLY A 61 -3.22 -13.96 -7.64
C GLY A 61 -1.74 -13.61 -7.58
N MET A 62 -1.32 -12.78 -6.63
CA MET A 62 0.07 -12.35 -6.59
C MET A 62 0.38 -11.86 -5.18
N THR A 63 1.54 -12.19 -4.66
CA THR A 63 1.90 -11.75 -3.32
C THR A 63 2.43 -10.31 -3.35
N GLY A 64 2.40 -9.65 -2.20
CA GLY A 64 2.85 -8.25 -2.10
C GLY A 64 4.30 -8.06 -2.50
N ASP A 65 5.16 -9.03 -2.20
CA ASP A 65 6.56 -8.96 -2.61
C ASP A 65 6.71 -9.05 -4.13
N GLU A 66 5.89 -9.86 -4.79
CA GLU A 66 5.93 -9.95 -6.24
C GLU A 66 5.47 -8.65 -6.88
N VAL A 67 4.39 -8.07 -6.37
CA VAL A 67 3.88 -6.79 -6.86
C VAL A 67 4.93 -5.71 -6.66
N THR A 68 5.51 -5.65 -5.46
CA THR A 68 6.55 -4.67 -5.15
C THR A 68 7.72 -4.79 -6.10
N ALA A 69 8.19 -6.02 -6.34
CA ALA A 69 9.31 -6.24 -7.25
C ALA A 69 9.00 -5.72 -8.65
N ARG A 70 7.80 -5.97 -9.14
CA ARG A 70 7.41 -5.49 -10.47
C ARG A 70 7.34 -3.98 -10.53
N LEU A 71 6.76 -3.35 -9.49
CA LEU A 71 6.66 -1.90 -9.42
C LEU A 71 8.05 -1.26 -9.39
N LYS A 72 8.97 -1.85 -8.64
CA LYS A 72 10.31 -1.28 -8.49
C LYS A 72 11.19 -1.49 -9.70
N ARG A 73 10.84 -2.45 -10.56
CA ARG A 73 11.58 -2.65 -11.82
C ARG A 73 11.05 -1.79 -12.96
N ASN A 74 9.86 -1.22 -12.79
CA ASN A 74 9.24 -0.40 -13.84
C ASN A 74 9.64 1.06 -13.61
N GLN A 75 10.23 1.67 -14.63
CA GLN A 75 10.74 3.02 -14.54
C GLN A 75 9.67 4.03 -14.14
N SER A 76 8.43 3.81 -14.56
CA SER A 76 7.35 4.76 -14.27
C SER A 76 6.80 4.64 -12.85
N THR A 77 7.07 3.55 -12.13
CA THR A 77 6.51 3.33 -10.80
C THR A 77 7.56 3.12 -9.70
N ARG A 78 8.83 2.96 -10.07
CA ARG A 78 9.84 2.57 -9.09
C ARG A 78 10.06 3.58 -7.97
N ASN A 79 9.71 4.83 -8.18
CA ASN A 79 9.90 5.86 -7.16
C ASN A 79 8.68 6.04 -6.26
N ILE A 80 7.60 5.30 -6.50
CA ILE A 80 6.42 5.38 -5.65
C ILE A 80 6.66 4.60 -4.38
N PRO A 81 6.53 5.21 -3.19
CA PRO A 81 6.71 4.46 -1.95
C PRO A 81 5.65 3.37 -1.80
N VAL A 82 6.08 2.21 -1.33
CA VAL A 82 5.19 1.07 -1.09
C VAL A 82 5.25 0.74 0.40
N VAL A 83 4.10 0.80 1.06
CA VAL A 83 3.94 0.40 2.45
C VAL A 83 3.15 -0.91 2.46
N ILE A 84 3.71 -1.93 3.06
CA ILE A 84 3.08 -3.24 3.12
C ILE A 84 2.24 -3.33 4.39
N ASN A 85 0.98 -3.75 4.22
CA ASN A 85 0.08 -3.98 5.34
C ASN A 85 0.06 -5.47 5.63
N ALA A 86 0.33 -5.86 6.86
CA ALA A 86 0.41 -7.27 7.23
C ALA A 86 -0.47 -7.55 8.43
N ALA A 87 -1.26 -8.61 8.36
CA ALA A 87 -2.01 -9.06 9.50
C ALA A 87 -1.08 -9.87 10.38
N TRP A 88 -1.04 -9.56 11.68
CA TRP A 88 -0.26 -10.35 12.61
C TRP A 88 -1.08 -11.59 12.92
N THR A 89 -0.77 -12.68 12.26
CA THR A 89 -1.51 -13.92 12.45
C THR A 89 -0.53 -15.05 12.71
N MET A 90 -1.04 -16.15 13.20
CA MET A 90 -0.23 -17.36 13.37
C MET A 90 -0.03 -18.07 12.04
N ALA A 91 -0.48 -17.49 10.95
CA ALA A 91 -0.33 -18.10 9.64
C ALA A 91 1.14 -18.21 9.28
N CYS A 92 1.48 -19.32 8.64
CA CYS A 92 2.84 -19.58 8.25
C CYS A 92 3.38 -18.55 7.30
N ASN A 93 4.64 -18.27 7.40
CA ASN A 93 5.41 -17.51 6.42
C ASN A 93 5.13 -16.01 6.33
N VAL A 94 4.43 -15.43 7.31
CA VAL A 94 4.23 -13.98 7.30
C VAL A 94 5.56 -13.25 7.41
N GLU A 95 6.42 -13.69 8.33
CA GLU A 95 7.71 -13.04 8.49
C GLU A 95 8.56 -13.14 7.23
N GLU A 96 8.55 -14.31 6.60
CA GLU A 96 9.30 -14.50 5.37
C GLU A 96 8.78 -13.62 4.26
N ARG A 97 7.45 -13.48 4.14
CA ARG A 97 6.85 -12.62 3.12
C ARG A 97 7.17 -11.16 3.36
N ILE A 98 7.21 -10.76 4.63
CA ILE A 98 7.61 -9.40 4.98
C ILE A 98 9.05 -9.14 4.56
N HIS A 99 9.96 -10.07 4.87
CA HIS A 99 11.35 -9.94 4.45
C HIS A 99 11.49 -9.86 2.94
N ARG A 100 10.73 -10.66 2.21
CA ARG A 100 10.77 -10.63 0.76
C ARG A 100 10.27 -9.29 0.21
N ALA A 101 9.22 -8.73 0.82
CA ALA A 101 8.69 -7.45 0.40
C ALA A 101 9.70 -6.33 0.64
N LEU A 102 10.35 -6.34 1.80
CA LEU A 102 11.38 -5.34 2.09
C LEU A 102 12.56 -5.47 1.15
N ASN A 103 12.98 -6.70 0.87
CA ASN A 103 14.08 -6.93 -0.07
C ASN A 103 13.70 -6.53 -1.49
N ALA A 104 12.42 -6.59 -1.83
CA ALA A 104 11.95 -6.19 -3.15
C ALA A 104 11.84 -4.66 -3.27
N GLY A 105 11.95 -3.93 -2.17
CA GLY A 105 11.97 -2.49 -2.21
C GLY A 105 10.84 -1.79 -1.48
N ALA A 106 10.02 -2.52 -0.71
CA ALA A 106 8.98 -1.87 0.10
C ALA A 106 9.66 -1.00 1.15
N GLU A 107 9.10 0.17 1.39
CA GLU A 107 9.70 1.14 2.31
C GLU A 107 9.41 0.82 3.77
N GLU A 108 8.26 0.22 4.03
CA GLU A 108 7.82 0.07 5.41
C GLU A 108 6.76 -1.00 5.54
N ILE A 109 6.64 -1.55 6.75
CA ILE A 109 5.59 -2.52 7.07
C ILE A 109 4.68 -1.91 8.12
N LEU A 110 3.37 -2.04 7.92
CA LEU A 110 2.39 -1.56 8.86
C LEU A 110 1.50 -2.74 9.25
N TYR A 111 1.38 -3.01 10.54
CA TYR A 111 0.64 -4.19 11.00
C TYR A 111 -0.82 -3.87 11.29
N LYS A 112 -1.71 -4.78 10.90
CA LYS A 112 -3.14 -4.69 11.18
C LYS A 112 -3.43 -5.30 12.55
N PRO A 113 -4.40 -4.77 13.30
CA PRO A 113 -5.19 -3.58 13.01
C PRO A 113 -4.36 -2.32 13.24
N PHE A 114 -4.64 -1.27 12.45
CA PHE A 114 -3.85 -0.07 12.55
C PHE A 114 -4.23 0.79 13.74
N HIS A 115 -3.23 1.36 14.39
CA HIS A 115 -3.46 2.46 15.31
C HIS A 115 -3.53 3.71 14.46
N LEU A 116 -4.56 4.51 14.66
CA LEU A 116 -4.73 5.74 13.87
C LEU A 116 -3.54 6.69 13.94
N PRO A 117 -2.92 6.91 15.12
CA PRO A 117 -1.72 7.75 15.16
C PRO A 117 -0.59 7.22 14.28
N MET A 118 -0.42 5.90 14.26
CA MET A 118 0.62 5.27 13.43
C MET A 118 0.30 5.46 11.95
N LEU A 119 -0.95 5.27 11.56
CA LEU A 119 -1.37 5.46 10.19
C LEU A 119 -1.16 6.92 9.76
N ARG A 120 -1.51 7.87 10.61
CA ARG A 120 -1.28 9.28 10.32
C ARG A 120 0.20 9.58 10.15
N ALA A 121 1.05 8.97 10.97
CA ALA A 121 2.49 9.17 10.87
C ALA A 121 3.04 8.67 9.55
N VAL A 122 2.57 7.49 9.10
CA VAL A 122 2.96 6.92 7.81
C VAL A 122 2.52 7.84 6.68
N LEU A 123 1.26 8.28 6.70
CA LEU A 123 0.76 9.16 5.66
C LEU A 123 1.55 10.47 5.62
N ARG A 124 1.86 11.01 6.79
CA ARG A 124 2.64 12.24 6.86
C ARG A 124 4.04 12.05 6.28
N THR A 125 4.66 10.93 6.60
CA THR A 125 6.01 10.64 6.12
C THR A 125 6.09 10.61 4.60
N TYR A 126 5.11 9.98 3.97
CA TYR A 126 5.19 9.74 2.53
C TYR A 126 4.43 10.74 1.67
N LEU A 127 3.55 11.53 2.26
CA LEU A 127 2.72 12.46 1.48
C LEU A 127 3.09 13.93 1.63
N LEU A 128 3.86 14.28 2.63
CA LEU A 128 4.22 15.68 2.86
C LEU A 128 5.61 16.02 2.38
N ALA A 129 6.20 15.17 1.61
CA ALA A 129 7.55 15.41 1.11
C ALA A 129 7.57 16.53 0.08
#